data_194eb6beff47dfe9c37fcf2571263e9e
#
_entry.id   194eb6beff47dfe9c37fcf2571263e9e
#
_cell.length_a   1.000
_cell.length_b   1.000
_cell.length_c   1.000
_cell.angle_alpha   90.00
_cell.angle_beta   90.00
_cell.angle_gamma   90.00
#
_symmetry.space_group_name_H-M   'P 1'
#
loop_
_entity.id
_entity.type
_entity.pdbx_description
1 polymer ?
#
loop_
_entity_poly.entity_id
_entity_poly.type
_entity_poly.pdbx_seq_one_letter_code
_entity_poly.pdbx_strand_id
1 'polypeptide(L)'
;MAAQDAGRAVAWSRQLARAHAALRQQLHDLQADLGAAQAGGGLLAHCLAFCSALSAHHQGEDAGLFAELLRVRPDLRDVVRKLAEDHQMIAGILASVGDLARQAAGATPGRREVIGRELGGLAAIMESHFGYEERAISNAIDDGIQDTGCTTAVFEFRT
;
A
#
# COMPACT_ATOMS: atom_id res chain seq x y z
N MET A 1 -11.37 22.42 23.65
CA MET A 1 -11.55 21.98 22.27
C MET A 1 -10.21 21.76 21.52
N ALA A 2 -9.20 22.57 21.73
CA ALA A 2 -7.91 22.42 21.06
C ALA A 2 -7.10 21.13 21.40
N ALA A 3 -7.29 20.55 22.59
CA ALA A 3 -6.55 19.37 23.01
C ALA A 3 -7.04 18.04 22.39
N GLN A 4 -8.30 18.00 21.91
CA GLN A 4 -8.85 16.81 21.24
C GLN A 4 -8.42 16.74 19.76
N ASP A 5 -8.22 17.89 19.11
CA ASP A 5 -7.76 17.95 17.72
C ASP A 5 -6.28 17.58 17.58
N ALA A 6 -5.43 17.99 18.53
CA ALA A 6 -4.02 17.62 18.52
C ALA A 6 -3.80 16.11 18.73
N GLY A 7 -4.61 15.47 19.59
CA GLY A 7 -4.55 14.02 19.78
C GLY A 7 -4.99 13.21 18.56
N ARG A 8 -5.93 13.73 17.79
CA ARG A 8 -6.44 13.13 16.56
C ARG A 8 -5.44 13.27 15.41
N ALA A 9 -4.82 14.43 15.27
CA ALA A 9 -3.81 14.70 14.24
C ALA A 9 -2.59 13.74 14.37
N VAL A 10 -2.07 13.55 15.59
CA VAL A 10 -0.97 12.60 15.85
C VAL A 10 -1.38 11.15 15.52
N ALA A 11 -2.68 10.82 15.55
CA ALA A 11 -3.16 9.48 15.20
C ALA A 11 -3.06 9.17 13.69
N TRP A 12 -3.17 10.17 12.81
CA TRP A 12 -3.20 9.96 11.35
C TRP A 12 -1.87 9.48 10.77
N SER A 13 -0.77 10.16 11.07
CA SER A 13 0.56 9.70 10.61
C SER A 13 0.91 8.31 11.17
N ARG A 14 0.50 8.03 12.40
CA ARG A 14 0.65 6.70 13.00
C ARG A 14 -0.22 5.64 12.33
N GLN A 15 -1.44 5.99 11.93
CA GLN A 15 -2.32 5.07 11.20
C GLN A 15 -1.75 4.77 9.82
N LEU A 16 -1.23 5.77 9.11
CA LEU A 16 -0.54 5.59 7.84
C LEU A 16 0.67 4.64 7.99
N ALA A 17 1.54 4.90 8.95
CA ALA A 17 2.70 4.05 9.22
C ALA A 17 2.31 2.61 9.58
N ARG A 18 1.22 2.40 10.33
CA ARG A 18 0.69 1.06 10.65
C ARG A 18 0.14 0.36 9.41
N ALA A 19 -0.58 1.08 8.54
CA ALA A 19 -1.07 0.53 7.29
C ALA A 19 0.08 0.05 6.40
N HIS A 20 1.11 0.88 6.24
CA HIS A 20 2.32 0.52 5.49
C HIS A 20 3.05 -0.68 6.12
N ALA A 21 3.18 -0.71 7.45
CA ALA A 21 3.78 -1.85 8.15
C ALA A 21 3.01 -3.15 7.93
N ALA A 22 1.66 -3.09 7.94
CA ALA A 22 0.82 -4.25 7.66
C ALA A 22 0.98 -4.74 6.22
N LEU A 23 1.04 -3.84 5.24
CA LEU A 23 1.29 -4.19 3.84
C LEU A 23 2.67 -4.78 3.61
N ARG A 24 3.70 -4.24 4.25
CA ARG A 24 5.06 -4.82 4.24
C ARG A 24 5.06 -6.24 4.79
N GLN A 25 4.35 -6.47 5.90
CA GLN A 25 4.25 -7.80 6.51
C GLN A 25 3.52 -8.79 5.60
N GLN A 26 2.40 -8.39 4.99
CA GLN A 26 1.67 -9.23 4.05
C GLN A 26 2.53 -9.63 2.85
N LEU A 27 3.31 -8.70 2.31
CA LEU A 27 4.23 -8.99 1.21
C LEU A 27 5.34 -9.96 1.64
N HIS A 28 5.89 -9.76 2.83
CA HIS A 28 6.91 -10.64 3.40
C HIS A 28 6.36 -12.07 3.58
N ASP A 29 5.15 -12.20 4.13
CA ASP A 29 4.50 -13.50 4.31
C ASP A 29 4.23 -14.19 2.97
N LEU A 30 3.78 -13.43 1.96
CA LEU A 30 3.57 -13.93 0.62
C LEU A 30 4.87 -14.45 -0.03
N GLN A 31 5.98 -13.73 0.15
CA GLN A 31 7.29 -14.17 -0.33
C GLN A 31 7.76 -15.45 0.38
N ALA A 32 7.50 -15.57 1.69
CA ALA A 32 7.82 -16.78 2.46
C ALA A 32 6.99 -17.98 1.99
N ASP A 33 5.69 -17.80 1.77
CA ASP A 33 4.79 -18.84 1.24
C ASP A 33 5.23 -19.30 -0.16
N LEU A 34 5.67 -18.38 -1.00
CA LEU A 34 6.17 -18.68 -2.34
C LEU A 34 7.45 -19.52 -2.30
N GLY A 35 8.32 -19.28 -1.31
CA GLY A 35 9.55 -20.03 -1.09
C GLY A 35 9.33 -21.43 -0.49
N ALA A 36 8.16 -21.69 0.12
CA ALA A 36 7.82 -22.97 0.69
C ALA A 36 7.49 -23.99 -0.41
N ALA A 37 8.15 -25.14 -0.41
CA ALA A 37 8.03 -26.18 -1.45
C ALA A 37 6.65 -26.82 -1.56
N GLN A 38 5.72 -26.51 -0.65
CA GLN A 38 4.37 -27.08 -0.57
C GLN A 38 3.27 -26.01 -0.55
N ALA A 39 3.46 -24.92 -1.28
CA ALA A 39 2.38 -23.95 -1.44
C ALA A 39 1.21 -24.59 -2.20
N GLY A 40 0.30 -25.18 -1.46
CA GLY A 40 -1.01 -25.63 -1.95
C GLY A 40 -1.85 -24.41 -2.40
N GLY A 41 -3.10 -24.61 -2.79
CA GLY A 41 -4.00 -23.59 -3.37
C GLY A 41 -4.23 -22.29 -2.61
N GLY A 42 -3.55 -22.06 -1.48
CA GLY A 42 -3.57 -20.81 -0.73
C GLY A 42 -2.73 -19.69 -1.34
N LEU A 43 -1.71 -20.00 -2.15
CA LEU A 43 -0.81 -18.98 -2.71
C LEU A 43 -1.55 -17.99 -3.60
N LEU A 44 -2.42 -18.46 -4.50
CA LEU A 44 -3.23 -17.60 -5.35
C LEU A 44 -4.13 -16.67 -4.53
N ALA A 45 -4.83 -17.20 -3.53
CA ALA A 45 -5.70 -16.44 -2.66
C ALA A 45 -4.93 -15.36 -1.88
N HIS A 46 -3.75 -15.68 -1.35
CA HIS A 46 -2.89 -14.74 -0.64
C HIS A 46 -2.36 -13.64 -1.57
N CYS A 47 -1.95 -14.01 -2.79
CA CYS A 47 -1.46 -13.09 -3.79
C CYS A 47 -2.55 -12.08 -4.20
N LEU A 48 -3.75 -12.55 -4.50
CA LEU A 48 -4.88 -11.71 -4.87
C LEU A 48 -5.35 -10.83 -3.70
N ALA A 49 -5.36 -11.34 -2.48
CA ALA A 49 -5.71 -10.58 -1.29
C ALA A 49 -4.72 -9.43 -1.05
N PHE A 50 -3.43 -9.69 -1.18
CA PHE A 50 -2.40 -8.65 -1.07
C PHE A 50 -2.54 -7.59 -2.16
N CYS A 51 -2.70 -7.99 -3.42
CA CYS A 51 -2.91 -7.06 -4.53
C CYS A 51 -4.15 -6.19 -4.31
N SER A 52 -5.24 -6.77 -3.84
CA SER A 52 -6.48 -6.05 -3.51
C SER A 52 -6.27 -5.06 -2.36
N ALA A 53 -5.61 -5.47 -1.29
CA ALA A 53 -5.35 -4.61 -0.14
C ALA A 53 -4.48 -3.39 -0.50
N LEU A 54 -3.38 -3.60 -1.23
CA LEU A 54 -2.50 -2.51 -1.66
C LEU A 54 -3.20 -1.58 -2.63
N SER A 55 -3.96 -2.11 -3.59
CA SER A 55 -4.75 -1.29 -4.54
C SER A 55 -5.79 -0.44 -3.81
N ALA A 56 -6.52 -1.01 -2.86
CA ALA A 56 -7.52 -0.28 -2.07
C ALA A 56 -6.88 0.84 -1.23
N HIS A 57 -5.72 0.58 -0.65
CA HIS A 57 -4.96 1.58 0.11
C HIS A 57 -4.59 2.78 -0.78
N HIS A 58 -3.95 2.55 -1.91
CA HIS A 58 -3.56 3.61 -2.84
C HIS A 58 -4.76 4.36 -3.44
N GLN A 59 -5.84 3.66 -3.79
CA GLN A 59 -7.06 4.29 -4.29
C GLN A 59 -7.71 5.19 -3.22
N GLY A 60 -7.70 4.76 -1.96
CA GLY A 60 -8.19 5.58 -0.85
C GLY A 60 -7.36 6.84 -0.63
N GLU A 61 -6.05 6.75 -0.80
CA GLU A 61 -5.16 7.91 -0.74
C GLU A 61 -5.41 8.87 -1.90
N ASP A 62 -5.42 8.37 -3.13
CA ASP A 62 -5.62 9.20 -4.32
C ASP A 62 -6.98 9.91 -4.31
N ALA A 63 -8.05 9.22 -3.95
CA ALA A 63 -9.40 9.76 -3.96
C ALA A 63 -9.75 10.60 -2.72
N GLY A 64 -9.17 10.30 -1.56
CA GLY A 64 -9.53 10.90 -0.28
C GLY A 64 -8.41 11.73 0.35
N LEU A 65 -7.38 11.04 0.87
CA LEU A 65 -6.33 11.67 1.65
C LEU A 65 -5.57 12.76 0.88
N PHE A 66 -5.18 12.49 -0.35
CA PHE A 66 -4.41 13.44 -1.17
C PHE A 66 -5.25 14.64 -1.61
N ALA A 67 -6.53 14.42 -1.92
CA ALA A 67 -7.44 15.52 -2.24
C ALA A 67 -7.58 16.48 -1.05
N GLU A 68 -7.78 15.95 0.15
CA GLU A 68 -7.89 16.75 1.36
C GLU A 68 -6.56 17.42 1.73
N LEU A 69 -5.44 16.71 1.57
CA LEU A 69 -4.12 17.26 1.80
C LEU A 69 -3.85 18.48 0.91
N LEU A 70 -4.19 18.39 -0.38
CA LEU A 70 -3.99 19.51 -1.32
C LEU A 70 -4.93 20.69 -1.05
N ARG A 71 -6.09 20.45 -0.45
CA ARG A 71 -6.99 21.52 -0.02
C ARG A 71 -6.36 22.39 1.07
N VAL A 72 -5.66 21.79 2.02
CA VAL A 72 -5.03 22.50 3.16
C VAL A 72 -3.56 22.86 2.92
N ARG A 73 -2.88 22.11 2.06
CA ARG A 73 -1.44 22.27 1.73
C ARG A 73 -1.22 22.20 0.21
N PRO A 74 -1.65 23.22 -0.54
CA PRO A 74 -1.50 23.26 -2.00
C PRO A 74 -0.02 23.29 -2.45
N ASP A 75 0.89 23.64 -1.57
CA ASP A 75 2.34 23.60 -1.79
C ASP A 75 2.89 22.17 -1.98
N LEU A 76 2.15 21.15 -1.54
CA LEU A 76 2.51 19.73 -1.69
C LEU A 76 2.07 19.11 -3.02
N ARG A 77 1.61 19.92 -3.98
CA ARG A 77 1.12 19.43 -5.28
C ARG A 77 2.11 18.53 -6.00
N ASP A 78 3.39 18.91 -6.05
CA ASP A 78 4.40 18.11 -6.73
C ASP A 78 4.72 16.82 -6.00
N VAL A 79 4.69 16.83 -4.67
CA VAL A 79 4.83 15.62 -3.84
C VAL A 79 3.69 14.65 -4.11
N VAL A 80 2.45 15.13 -4.04
CA VAL A 80 1.26 14.31 -4.29
C VAL A 80 1.24 13.76 -5.72
N ARG A 81 1.61 14.56 -6.70
CA ARG A 81 1.72 14.09 -8.09
C ARG A 81 2.71 12.94 -8.23
N LYS A 82 3.89 13.06 -7.60
CA LYS A 82 4.88 11.98 -7.60
C LYS A 82 4.35 10.72 -6.93
N LEU A 83 3.69 10.85 -5.79
CA LEU A 83 3.08 9.69 -5.09
C LEU A 83 2.02 9.01 -5.97
N ALA A 84 1.16 9.77 -6.64
CA ALA A 84 0.15 9.23 -7.53
C ALA A 84 0.77 8.54 -8.77
N GLU A 85 1.87 9.07 -9.32
CA GLU A 85 2.65 8.42 -10.38
C GLU A 85 3.22 7.08 -9.92
N ASP A 86 3.77 7.02 -8.70
CA ASP A 86 4.27 5.78 -8.09
C ASP A 86 3.12 4.75 -7.92
N HIS A 87 1.91 5.20 -7.51
CA HIS A 87 0.72 4.33 -7.41
C HIS A 87 0.35 3.70 -8.75
N GLN A 88 0.43 4.46 -9.86
CA GLN A 88 0.16 3.92 -11.19
C GLN A 88 1.17 2.88 -11.62
N MET A 89 2.46 3.11 -11.34
CA MET A 89 3.52 2.15 -11.60
C MET A 89 3.32 0.87 -10.77
N ILE A 90 3.03 0.99 -9.50
CA ILE A 90 2.75 -0.15 -8.60
C ILE A 90 1.52 -0.91 -9.07
N ALA A 91 0.46 -0.23 -9.49
CA ALA A 91 -0.76 -0.87 -10.03
C ALA A 91 -0.45 -1.74 -11.25
N GLY A 92 0.44 -1.30 -12.13
CA GLY A 92 0.92 -2.09 -13.28
C GLY A 92 1.64 -3.38 -12.84
N ILE A 93 2.50 -3.29 -11.82
CA ILE A 93 3.20 -4.46 -11.26
C ILE A 93 2.20 -5.42 -10.60
N LEU A 94 1.23 -4.91 -9.84
CA LEU A 94 0.20 -5.73 -9.21
C LEU A 94 -0.66 -6.47 -10.24
N ALA A 95 -1.02 -5.83 -11.35
CA ALA A 95 -1.74 -6.47 -12.45
C ALA A 95 -0.93 -7.64 -13.02
N SER A 96 0.37 -7.44 -13.27
CA SER A 96 1.28 -8.49 -13.74
C SER A 96 1.39 -9.64 -12.74
N VAL A 97 1.56 -9.35 -11.45
CA VAL A 97 1.62 -10.37 -10.39
C VAL A 97 0.32 -11.16 -10.31
N GLY A 98 -0.83 -10.47 -10.37
CA GLY A 98 -2.15 -11.10 -10.36
C GLY A 98 -2.35 -12.05 -11.53
N ASP A 99 -1.96 -11.65 -12.73
CA ASP A 99 -2.05 -12.47 -13.94
C ASP A 99 -1.13 -13.71 -13.86
N LEU A 100 0.10 -13.52 -13.41
CA LEU A 100 1.04 -14.62 -13.18
C LEU A 100 0.50 -15.60 -12.13
N ALA A 101 -0.08 -15.11 -11.05
CA ALA A 101 -0.66 -15.94 -10.00
C ALA A 101 -1.85 -16.77 -10.52
N ARG A 102 -2.73 -16.18 -11.35
CA ARG A 102 -3.85 -16.92 -11.96
C ARG A 102 -3.37 -17.98 -12.95
N GLN A 103 -2.33 -17.70 -13.71
CA GLN A 103 -1.73 -18.67 -14.64
C GLN A 103 -0.97 -19.78 -13.90
N ALA A 104 -0.52 -19.51 -12.68
CA ALA A 104 0.25 -20.43 -11.86
C ALA A 104 -0.62 -21.44 -11.05
N ALA A 105 -1.94 -21.49 -11.26
CA ALA A 105 -2.80 -22.53 -10.70
C ALA A 105 -2.38 -23.91 -11.25
N GLY A 106 -1.49 -24.61 -10.54
CA GLY A 106 -0.78 -25.80 -11.00
C GLY A 106 0.72 -25.58 -11.26
N ALA A 107 1.29 -24.58 -10.59
CA ALA A 107 2.56 -23.95 -10.88
C ALA A 107 3.75 -24.90 -11.04
N THR A 108 4.41 -24.79 -12.20
CA THR A 108 5.79 -25.26 -12.38
C THR A 108 6.76 -24.42 -11.53
N PRO A 109 7.88 -24.98 -11.06
CA PRO A 109 8.89 -24.23 -10.31
C PRO A 109 9.35 -22.94 -11.00
N GLY A 110 9.44 -22.93 -12.33
CA GLY A 110 9.85 -21.74 -13.10
C GLY A 110 8.86 -20.57 -13.00
N ARG A 111 7.57 -20.82 -12.90
CA ARG A 111 6.56 -19.74 -12.71
C ARG A 111 6.62 -19.13 -11.32
N ARG A 112 6.86 -19.94 -10.28
CA ARG A 112 7.08 -19.44 -8.92
C ARG A 112 8.29 -18.52 -8.85
N GLU A 113 9.35 -18.85 -9.55
CA GLU A 113 10.55 -18.02 -9.61
C GLU A 113 10.28 -16.67 -10.28
N VAL A 114 9.49 -16.63 -11.35
CA VAL A 114 9.07 -15.37 -12.01
C VAL A 114 8.24 -14.52 -11.05
N ILE A 115 7.24 -15.09 -10.38
CA ILE A 115 6.43 -14.39 -9.36
C ILE A 115 7.34 -13.86 -8.25
N GLY A 116 8.29 -14.66 -7.78
CA GLY A 116 9.24 -14.27 -6.73
C GLY A 116 10.09 -13.06 -7.12
N ARG A 117 10.54 -12.99 -8.37
CA ARG A 117 11.30 -11.82 -8.88
C ARG A 117 10.42 -10.56 -8.95
N GLU A 118 9.19 -10.68 -9.43
CA GLU A 118 8.24 -9.57 -9.48
C GLU A 118 7.91 -9.05 -8.07
N LEU A 119 7.67 -9.94 -7.13
CA LEU A 119 7.43 -9.56 -5.73
C LEU A 119 8.67 -8.94 -5.06
N GLY A 120 9.86 -9.42 -5.39
CA GLY A 120 11.11 -8.83 -4.90
C GLY A 120 11.32 -7.40 -5.40
N GLY A 121 11.06 -7.15 -6.68
CA GLY A 121 11.08 -5.82 -7.27
C GLY A 121 10.01 -4.90 -6.65
N LEU A 122 8.81 -5.42 -6.46
CA LEU A 122 7.71 -4.70 -5.80
C LEU A 122 8.07 -4.33 -4.36
N ALA A 123 8.69 -5.23 -3.60
CA ALA A 123 9.12 -4.96 -2.23
C ALA A 123 10.08 -3.76 -2.15
N ALA A 124 11.06 -3.70 -3.05
CA ALA A 124 12.00 -2.59 -3.12
C ALA A 124 11.31 -1.26 -3.47
N ILE A 125 10.38 -1.28 -4.42
CA ILE A 125 9.61 -0.11 -4.83
C ILE A 125 8.70 0.36 -3.69
N MET A 126 7.99 -0.55 -3.03
CA MET A 126 7.13 -0.22 -1.89
C MET A 126 7.91 0.39 -0.73
N GLU A 127 9.08 -0.14 -0.41
CA GLU A 127 9.92 0.41 0.67
C GLU A 127 10.34 1.84 0.36
N SER A 128 10.76 2.11 -0.86
CA SER A 128 11.11 3.46 -1.31
C SER A 128 9.89 4.39 -1.30
N HIS A 129 8.77 3.93 -1.81
CA HIS A 129 7.52 4.70 -1.89
C HIS A 129 6.97 5.04 -0.50
N PHE A 130 6.77 4.06 0.36
CA PHE A 130 6.25 4.28 1.71
C PHE A 130 7.18 5.16 2.56
N GLY A 131 8.49 4.93 2.46
CA GLY A 131 9.47 5.75 3.16
C GLY A 131 9.46 7.21 2.67
N TYR A 132 9.31 7.45 1.38
CA TYR A 132 9.19 8.80 0.83
C TYR A 132 7.89 9.46 1.27
N GLU A 133 6.77 8.76 1.16
CA GLU A 133 5.46 9.26 1.55
C GLU A 133 5.42 9.64 3.03
N GLU A 134 5.82 8.74 3.91
CA GLU A 134 5.85 8.99 5.35
C GLU A 134 6.68 10.22 5.71
N ARG A 135 7.83 10.42 5.07
CA ARG A 135 8.66 11.62 5.31
C ARG A 135 8.04 12.89 4.73
N ALA A 136 7.41 12.78 3.57
CA ALA A 136 6.95 13.96 2.82
C ALA A 136 5.64 14.54 3.36
N ILE A 137 4.71 13.70 3.84
CA ILE A 137 3.36 14.14 4.19
C ILE A 137 2.98 13.97 5.67
N SER A 138 3.74 13.25 6.50
CA SER A 138 3.36 12.99 7.90
C SER A 138 3.10 14.26 8.69
N ASN A 139 3.96 15.26 8.60
CA ASN A 139 3.77 16.53 9.31
C ASN A 139 2.53 17.28 8.82
N ALA A 140 2.29 17.28 7.52
CA ALA A 140 1.13 17.96 6.93
C ALA A 140 -0.19 17.27 7.31
N ILE A 141 -0.18 15.94 7.41
CA ILE A 141 -1.32 15.17 7.89
C ILE A 141 -1.60 15.51 9.37
N ASP A 142 -0.56 15.58 10.19
CA ASP A 142 -0.68 15.87 11.62
C ASP A 142 -1.12 17.32 11.89
N ASP A 143 -0.83 18.26 10.96
CA ASP A 143 -1.13 19.69 11.12
C ASP A 143 -2.56 20.10 10.74
N GLY A 144 -3.46 19.17 10.39
CA GLY A 144 -4.83 19.60 10.28
C GLY A 144 -5.73 19.01 9.20
N ILE A 145 -5.51 17.77 8.79
CA ILE A 145 -6.53 17.08 7.99
C ILE A 145 -7.72 16.71 8.89
N GLN A 146 -8.90 17.21 8.53
CA GLN A 146 -10.15 16.83 9.20
C GLN A 146 -10.61 15.46 8.70
N ASP A 147 -11.20 14.67 9.61
CA ASP A 147 -11.79 13.38 9.26
C ASP A 147 -13.04 13.60 8.38
N THR A 148 -12.88 13.40 7.08
CA THR A 148 -13.95 13.46 6.09
C THR A 148 -14.47 12.08 5.69
N GLY A 149 -14.15 11.03 6.49
CA GLY A 149 -14.55 9.65 6.19
C GLY A 149 -13.61 8.87 5.27
N CYS A 150 -12.46 9.44 4.89
CA CYS A 150 -11.48 8.75 4.05
C CYS A 150 -10.64 7.71 4.82
N THR A 151 -10.73 7.69 6.14
CA THR A 151 -9.93 6.85 7.03
C THR A 151 -10.09 5.36 6.78
N THR A 152 -11.32 4.90 6.56
CA THR A 152 -11.61 3.46 6.42
C THR A 152 -10.95 2.86 5.18
N ALA A 153 -10.97 3.59 4.06
CA ALA A 153 -10.38 3.10 2.81
C ALA A 153 -8.85 3.08 2.84
N VAL A 154 -8.23 4.05 3.53
CA VAL A 154 -6.76 4.19 3.57
C VAL A 154 -6.14 3.32 4.65
N PHE A 155 -6.77 3.20 5.82
CA PHE A 155 -6.13 2.66 7.02
C PHE A 155 -6.71 1.34 7.52
N GLU A 156 -7.90 0.95 7.09
CA GLU A 156 -8.55 -0.29 7.52
C GLU A 156 -8.48 -1.33 6.41
N PHE A 157 -7.67 -2.36 6.62
CA PHE A 157 -7.65 -3.55 5.78
C PHE A 157 -8.52 -4.62 6.43
N ARG A 158 -9.54 -5.07 5.72
CA ARG A 158 -10.23 -6.31 6.12
C ARG A 158 -9.32 -7.49 5.77
N THR A 159 -8.82 -8.13 6.79
CA THR A 159 -8.15 -9.44 6.71
C THR A 159 -9.11 -10.54 6.32
#